data_22718d7f8a38806624e41418d2f61aeb
#
_entry.id   22718d7f8a38806624e41418d2f61aeb
#
_cell.length_a   1.000
_cell.length_b   1.000
_cell.length_c   1.000
_cell.angle_alpha   90.00
_cell.angle_beta   90.00
_cell.angle_gamma   90.00
#
_symmetry.space_group_name_H-M   'P 1'
#
loop_
_entity.id
_entity.type
_entity.pdbx_description
1 polymer ?
#
loop_
_entity_poly.entity_id
_entity_poly.type
_entity_poly.pdbx_seq_one_letter_code
_entity_poly.pdbx_strand_id
1 'polypeptide(L)'
;TTGDTYHRAINRLPGHCAGISWPIWMGILAYVPGTMGLGGIFGGAGQSLSFLGSLAGVEIDGVLCTGIIAIICSIILSTGSYKWLESAMLPLVVGFTLATLTCVVAMQFTEFAVSPSEIISGLKPDWTLFVAFAALALSAYGYTGTSSGDISAYTYWCIEKGYPTYIGGDRDDAGWEQRAKGWIKVLHNDVWLALIIVTCATIPYYILGAGVLNQMGIVPEGNDETISALSNIFTQTLGQWAVWIFSIGAFIILFSTVLSGAGAGGRPIPDYLIEMKLIERSNLALRKRIIRWYLGVLPLIAFLIYLFVPNFVILIM
;
A
#
# COMPACT_ATOMS: atom_id res chain seq x y z
N THR A 1 11.35 1.05 23.21
CA THR A 1 12.01 1.97 24.18
C THR A 1 11.08 2.42 25.30
N THR A 2 9.83 2.80 25.00
CA THR A 2 8.85 3.23 26.03
C THR A 2 8.01 2.08 26.57
N GLY A 3 7.89 0.97 25.85
CA GLY A 3 6.95 -0.12 26.12
C GLY A 3 5.48 0.26 25.85
N ASP A 4 5.25 1.39 25.20
CA ASP A 4 3.93 1.88 24.86
C ASP A 4 3.61 1.65 23.38
N THR A 5 2.32 1.66 23.05
CA THR A 5 1.88 1.73 21.65
C THR A 5 2.22 3.09 21.03
N TYR A 6 2.27 3.15 19.71
CA TYR A 6 2.60 4.37 18.97
C TYR A 6 1.72 5.57 19.40
N HIS A 7 0.41 5.38 19.46
CA HIS A 7 -0.53 6.46 19.80
C HIS A 7 -0.33 6.98 21.22
N ARG A 8 -0.07 6.09 22.19
CA ARG A 8 0.22 6.50 23.56
C ARG A 8 1.53 7.27 23.66
N ALA A 9 2.55 6.85 22.93
CA ALA A 9 3.84 7.55 22.93
C ALA A 9 3.71 8.96 22.36
N ILE A 10 2.97 9.11 21.25
CA ILE A 10 2.70 10.40 20.61
C ILE A 10 1.78 11.29 21.44
N ASN A 11 0.82 10.72 22.18
CA ASN A 11 -0.06 11.51 23.05
C ASN A 11 0.65 12.24 24.19
N ARG A 12 1.94 11.96 24.41
CA ARG A 12 2.79 12.70 25.37
C ARG A 12 3.36 14.00 24.80
N LEU A 13 3.23 14.23 23.49
CA LEU A 13 3.72 15.45 22.86
C LEU A 13 2.88 16.66 23.30
N PRO A 14 3.50 17.85 23.46
CA PRO A 14 2.80 19.06 23.87
C PRO A 14 1.79 19.51 22.80
N GLY A 15 0.82 20.34 23.20
CA GLY A 15 -0.23 20.83 22.30
C GLY A 15 -1.46 19.94 22.32
N HIS A 16 -2.14 19.87 23.49
CA HIS A 16 -3.36 19.09 23.67
C HIS A 16 -4.61 19.92 23.31
N CYS A 17 -5.49 19.32 22.53
CA CYS A 17 -6.84 19.79 22.28
C CYS A 17 -7.83 18.72 22.79
N ALA A 18 -8.79 19.10 23.64
CA ALA A 18 -9.71 18.16 24.28
C ALA A 18 -9.03 17.00 25.04
N GLY A 19 -7.84 17.24 25.62
CA GLY A 19 -7.09 16.24 26.37
C GLY A 19 -6.27 15.26 25.52
N ILE A 20 -6.22 15.44 24.21
CA ILE A 20 -5.53 14.60 23.22
C ILE A 20 -4.52 15.48 22.49
N SER A 21 -3.31 14.94 22.24
CA SER A 21 -2.28 15.69 21.52
C SER A 21 -2.64 15.86 20.03
N TRP A 22 -2.22 16.98 19.43
CA TRP A 22 -2.55 17.34 18.05
C TRP A 22 -2.14 16.26 16.99
N PRO A 23 -1.04 15.50 17.15
CA PRO A 23 -0.70 14.48 16.15
C PRO A 23 -1.71 13.33 16.10
N ILE A 24 -2.41 13.04 17.21
CA ILE A 24 -3.47 12.02 17.21
C ILE A 24 -4.66 12.52 16.41
N TRP A 25 -5.04 13.80 16.55
CA TRP A 25 -6.09 14.40 15.73
C TRP A 25 -5.74 14.39 14.24
N MET A 26 -4.49 14.71 13.90
CA MET A 26 -4.00 14.58 12.52
C MET A 26 -4.09 13.15 12.01
N GLY A 27 -3.74 12.16 12.84
CA GLY A 27 -3.90 10.75 12.50
C GLY A 27 -5.36 10.35 12.24
N ILE A 28 -6.31 10.82 13.06
CA ILE A 28 -7.75 10.58 12.87
C ILE A 28 -8.23 11.22 11.56
N LEU A 29 -7.85 12.47 11.29
CA LEU A 29 -8.20 13.15 10.04
C LEU A 29 -7.63 12.44 8.82
N ALA A 30 -6.42 11.90 8.91
CA ALA A 30 -5.78 11.16 7.82
C ALA A 30 -6.51 9.83 7.46
N TYR A 31 -7.39 9.33 8.33
CA TYR A 31 -8.21 8.16 7.99
C TYR A 31 -9.20 8.41 6.86
N VAL A 32 -9.68 9.64 6.70
CA VAL A 32 -10.63 9.99 5.62
C VAL A 32 -9.97 9.82 4.24
N PRO A 33 -8.88 10.55 3.90
CA PRO A 33 -8.21 10.34 2.61
C PRO A 33 -7.64 8.94 2.48
N GLY A 34 -7.13 8.33 3.57
CA GLY A 34 -6.66 6.95 3.54
C GLY A 34 -7.74 5.93 3.17
N THR A 35 -8.97 6.12 3.63
CA THR A 35 -10.09 5.26 3.25
C THR A 35 -10.54 5.50 1.81
N MET A 36 -10.48 6.75 1.33
CA MET A 36 -10.74 7.08 -0.07
C MET A 36 -9.72 6.42 -0.99
N GLY A 37 -8.43 6.55 -0.69
CA GLY A 37 -7.36 5.88 -1.42
C GLY A 37 -7.50 4.35 -1.42
N LEU A 38 -7.92 3.76 -0.29
CA LEU A 38 -8.20 2.34 -0.22
C LEU A 38 -9.36 1.96 -1.17
N GLY A 39 -10.41 2.78 -1.27
CA GLY A 39 -11.49 2.62 -2.25
C GLY A 39 -10.96 2.59 -3.69
N GLY A 40 -10.01 3.46 -4.01
CA GLY A 40 -9.33 3.45 -5.31
C GLY A 40 -8.54 2.17 -5.56
N ILE A 41 -7.79 1.66 -4.57
CA ILE A 41 -7.05 0.41 -4.72
C ILE A 41 -8.01 -0.78 -4.91
N PHE A 42 -9.14 -0.81 -4.21
CA PHE A 42 -10.21 -1.81 -4.44
C PHE A 42 -10.74 -1.72 -5.87
N GLY A 43 -11.00 -0.52 -6.37
CA GLY A 43 -11.41 -0.28 -7.75
C GLY A 43 -10.39 -0.79 -8.76
N GLY A 44 -9.11 -0.46 -8.55
CA GLY A 44 -8.02 -0.97 -9.39
C GLY A 44 -7.92 -2.49 -9.41
N ALA A 45 -8.10 -3.16 -8.25
CA ALA A 45 -8.13 -4.61 -8.16
C ALA A 45 -9.32 -5.19 -8.94
N GLY A 46 -10.51 -4.58 -8.85
CA GLY A 46 -11.70 -4.98 -9.60
C GLY A 46 -11.52 -4.82 -11.10
N GLN A 47 -10.96 -3.69 -11.54
CA GLN A 47 -10.66 -3.45 -12.95
C GLN A 47 -9.60 -4.42 -13.49
N SER A 48 -8.57 -4.74 -12.70
CA SER A 48 -7.57 -5.74 -13.09
C SER A 48 -8.18 -7.14 -13.23
N LEU A 49 -9.13 -7.50 -12.36
CA LEU A 49 -9.86 -8.76 -12.45
C LEU A 49 -10.80 -8.79 -13.69
N SER A 50 -11.50 -7.69 -13.95
CA SER A 50 -12.33 -7.52 -15.14
C SER A 50 -11.50 -7.66 -16.42
N PHE A 51 -10.35 -6.99 -16.50
CA PHE A 51 -9.43 -7.09 -17.62
C PHE A 51 -8.89 -8.51 -17.81
N LEU A 52 -8.54 -9.20 -16.73
CA LEU A 52 -8.13 -10.61 -16.79
C LEU A 52 -9.26 -11.50 -17.29
N GLY A 53 -10.50 -11.24 -16.87
CA GLY A 53 -11.70 -11.93 -17.36
C GLY A 53 -11.90 -11.74 -18.85
N SER A 54 -11.76 -10.51 -19.35
CA SER A 54 -11.92 -10.21 -20.78
C SER A 54 -10.90 -10.93 -21.65
N LEU A 55 -9.66 -11.08 -21.18
CA LEU A 55 -8.64 -11.89 -21.85
C LEU A 55 -9.00 -13.38 -21.91
N ALA A 56 -9.76 -13.87 -20.92
CA ALA A 56 -10.26 -15.23 -20.89
C ALA A 56 -11.59 -15.41 -21.66
N GLY A 57 -12.11 -14.35 -22.29
CA GLY A 57 -13.38 -14.37 -23.01
C GLY A 57 -14.62 -14.22 -22.11
N VAL A 58 -14.45 -13.77 -20.87
CA VAL A 58 -15.54 -13.53 -19.92
C VAL A 58 -15.59 -12.03 -19.60
N GLU A 59 -16.60 -11.36 -20.11
CA GLU A 59 -16.81 -9.93 -19.83
C GLU A 59 -17.57 -9.77 -18.51
N ILE A 60 -16.89 -9.23 -17.50
CA ILE A 60 -17.45 -8.92 -16.20
C ILE A 60 -17.20 -7.43 -15.92
N ASP A 61 -18.23 -6.73 -15.50
CA ASP A 61 -18.12 -5.33 -15.12
C ASP A 61 -17.12 -5.11 -13.95
N GLY A 62 -16.24 -4.12 -14.07
CA GLY A 62 -15.19 -3.85 -13.09
C GLY A 62 -15.72 -3.43 -11.73
N VAL A 63 -16.89 -2.76 -11.67
CA VAL A 63 -17.54 -2.38 -10.40
C VAL A 63 -18.08 -3.64 -9.71
N LEU A 64 -18.65 -4.58 -10.45
CA LEU A 64 -19.08 -5.87 -9.91
C LEU A 64 -17.90 -6.66 -9.37
N CYS A 65 -16.80 -6.73 -10.11
CA CYS A 65 -15.56 -7.37 -9.66
C CYS A 65 -15.05 -6.73 -8.34
N THR A 66 -15.08 -5.40 -8.26
CA THR A 66 -14.70 -4.65 -7.04
C THR A 66 -15.57 -5.04 -5.85
N GLY A 67 -16.87 -5.15 -6.04
CA GLY A 67 -17.83 -5.59 -5.00
C GLY A 67 -17.54 -7.01 -4.51
N ILE A 68 -17.28 -7.93 -5.42
CA ILE A 68 -16.91 -9.32 -5.09
C ILE A 68 -15.62 -9.35 -4.27
N ILE A 69 -14.60 -8.61 -4.69
CA ILE A 69 -13.32 -8.50 -3.97
C ILE A 69 -13.54 -7.92 -2.57
N ALA A 70 -14.36 -6.87 -2.43
CA ALA A 70 -14.65 -6.26 -1.14
C ALA A 70 -15.33 -7.24 -0.18
N ILE A 71 -16.27 -8.05 -0.65
CA ILE A 71 -16.94 -9.09 0.15
C ILE A 71 -15.94 -10.17 0.56
N ILE A 72 -15.13 -10.66 -0.37
CA ILE A 72 -14.09 -11.68 -0.09
C ILE A 72 -13.10 -11.15 0.95
N CYS A 73 -12.59 -9.92 0.78
CA CYS A 73 -11.68 -9.30 1.73
C CYS A 73 -12.34 -9.11 3.11
N SER A 74 -13.61 -8.67 3.16
CA SER A 74 -14.37 -8.53 4.40
C SER A 74 -14.46 -9.85 5.16
N ILE A 75 -14.76 -10.94 4.47
CA ILE A 75 -14.82 -12.29 5.07
C ILE A 75 -13.45 -12.71 5.57
N ILE A 76 -12.42 -12.64 4.73
CA ILE A 76 -11.05 -13.07 5.08
C ILE A 76 -10.53 -12.29 6.30
N LEU A 77 -10.66 -10.96 6.29
CA LEU A 77 -10.15 -10.10 7.35
C LEU A 77 -10.93 -10.27 8.66
N SER A 78 -12.26 -10.51 8.60
CA SER A 78 -13.06 -10.76 9.79
C SER A 78 -12.72 -12.08 10.50
N THR A 79 -12.22 -13.08 9.78
CA THR A 79 -11.75 -14.35 10.38
C THR A 79 -10.42 -14.19 11.12
N GLY A 80 -9.64 -13.17 10.78
CA GLY A 80 -8.31 -12.92 11.37
C GLY A 80 -7.24 -13.93 10.96
N SER A 81 -7.53 -14.81 10.01
CA SER A 81 -6.63 -15.89 9.57
C SER A 81 -6.25 -15.77 8.10
N TYR A 82 -5.43 -14.77 7.77
CA TYR A 82 -4.97 -14.56 6.39
C TYR A 82 -3.47 -14.88 6.16
N LYS A 83 -2.77 -15.39 7.17
CA LYS A 83 -1.32 -15.67 7.08
C LYS A 83 -0.94 -16.60 5.93
N TRP A 84 -1.76 -17.62 5.65
CA TRP A 84 -1.52 -18.53 4.54
C TRP A 84 -1.61 -17.81 3.18
N LEU A 85 -2.56 -16.88 3.04
CA LEU A 85 -2.76 -16.10 1.83
C LEU A 85 -1.60 -15.12 1.62
N GLU A 86 -1.17 -14.43 2.68
CA GLU A 86 0.02 -13.56 2.68
C GLU A 86 1.26 -14.34 2.21
N SER A 87 1.47 -15.54 2.77
CA SER A 87 2.59 -16.41 2.40
C SER A 87 2.52 -16.89 0.94
N ALA A 88 1.33 -17.09 0.40
CA ALA A 88 1.15 -17.50 -0.99
C ALA A 88 1.34 -16.33 -1.97
N MET A 89 0.96 -15.11 -1.58
CA MET A 89 1.08 -13.93 -2.43
C MET A 89 2.50 -13.38 -2.52
N LEU A 90 3.30 -13.52 -1.46
CA LEU A 90 4.65 -12.99 -1.42
C LEU A 90 5.53 -13.45 -2.61
N PRO A 91 5.64 -14.76 -2.93
CA PRO A 91 6.45 -15.19 -4.08
C PRO A 91 5.90 -14.68 -5.41
N LEU A 92 4.59 -14.49 -5.54
CA LEU A 92 3.97 -13.97 -6.75
C LEU A 92 4.29 -12.48 -6.94
N VAL A 93 4.26 -11.68 -5.87
CA VAL A 93 4.68 -10.27 -5.89
C VAL A 93 6.15 -10.15 -6.25
N VAL A 94 7.01 -10.99 -5.66
CA VAL A 94 8.45 -11.04 -6.02
C VAL A 94 8.63 -11.42 -7.48
N GLY A 95 7.93 -12.45 -7.96
CA GLY A 95 7.98 -12.88 -9.36
C GLY A 95 7.56 -11.78 -10.34
N PHE A 96 6.51 -11.04 -10.01
CA PHE A 96 6.05 -9.91 -10.82
C PHE A 96 7.05 -8.75 -10.81
N THR A 97 7.67 -8.46 -9.67
CA THR A 97 8.74 -7.45 -9.59
C THR A 97 9.94 -7.85 -10.47
N LEU A 98 10.32 -9.12 -10.44
CA LEU A 98 11.39 -9.62 -11.34
C LEU A 98 10.98 -9.54 -12.82
N ALA A 99 9.73 -9.82 -13.16
CA ALA A 99 9.21 -9.65 -14.51
C ALA A 99 9.29 -8.18 -14.96
N THR A 100 8.95 -7.24 -14.09
CA THR A 100 9.07 -5.80 -14.39
C THR A 100 10.53 -5.38 -14.62
N LEU A 101 11.46 -5.87 -13.79
CA LEU A 101 12.89 -5.65 -14.00
C LEU A 101 13.37 -6.24 -15.34
N THR A 102 12.87 -7.42 -15.70
CA THR A 102 13.15 -8.03 -17.00
C THR A 102 12.64 -7.17 -18.15
N CYS A 103 11.45 -6.55 -18.01
CA CYS A 103 10.92 -5.60 -19.00
C CYS A 103 11.86 -4.40 -19.21
N VAL A 104 12.45 -3.82 -18.15
CA VAL A 104 13.40 -2.71 -18.26
C VAL A 104 14.64 -3.12 -19.09
N VAL A 105 15.13 -4.33 -18.84
CA VAL A 105 16.28 -4.85 -19.60
C VAL A 105 15.86 -5.16 -21.04
N ALA A 106 14.72 -5.82 -21.24
CA ALA A 106 14.22 -6.18 -22.58
C ALA A 106 13.91 -4.93 -23.42
N MET A 107 13.39 -3.87 -22.80
CA MET A 107 13.12 -2.59 -23.47
C MET A 107 14.36 -2.02 -24.17
N GLN A 108 15.57 -2.24 -23.63
CA GLN A 108 16.81 -1.74 -24.23
C GLN A 108 17.12 -2.38 -25.59
N PHE A 109 16.46 -3.48 -25.94
CA PHE A 109 16.61 -4.17 -27.24
C PHE A 109 15.43 -3.89 -28.19
N THR A 110 14.57 -2.94 -27.85
CA THR A 110 13.41 -2.51 -28.65
C THR A 110 13.57 -1.06 -29.10
N GLU A 111 12.64 -0.58 -29.91
CA GLU A 111 12.57 0.82 -30.33
C GLU A 111 12.34 1.79 -29.15
N PHE A 112 11.91 1.28 -28.00
CA PHE A 112 11.65 2.03 -26.78
C PHE A 112 12.89 2.14 -25.86
N ALA A 113 14.08 1.83 -26.35
CA ALA A 113 15.31 1.91 -25.58
C ALA A 113 15.53 3.34 -25.03
N VAL A 114 15.83 3.44 -23.74
CA VAL A 114 16.10 4.70 -23.04
C VAL A 114 17.60 4.79 -22.77
N SER A 115 18.24 5.83 -23.27
CA SER A 115 19.65 6.06 -23.06
C SER A 115 19.98 6.59 -21.66
N PRO A 116 21.17 6.31 -21.10
CA PRO A 116 21.58 6.90 -19.82
C PRO A 116 21.55 8.44 -19.81
N SER A 117 21.80 9.08 -20.96
CA SER A 117 21.74 10.52 -21.11
C SER A 117 20.31 11.08 -20.95
N GLU A 118 19.31 10.35 -21.43
CA GLU A 118 17.90 10.72 -21.26
C GLU A 118 17.48 10.58 -19.80
N ILE A 119 17.89 9.51 -19.12
CA ILE A 119 17.64 9.34 -17.67
C ILE A 119 18.27 10.50 -16.90
N ILE A 120 19.52 10.85 -17.17
CA ILE A 120 20.21 11.96 -16.50
C ILE A 120 19.54 13.30 -16.82
N SER A 121 19.07 13.50 -18.06
CA SER A 121 18.36 14.73 -18.44
C SER A 121 17.01 14.85 -17.71
N GLY A 122 16.30 13.75 -17.53
CA GLY A 122 15.05 13.68 -16.76
C GLY A 122 15.20 13.94 -15.27
N LEU A 123 16.42 13.75 -14.73
CA LEU A 123 16.71 14.08 -13.32
C LEU A 123 17.01 15.58 -13.12
N LYS A 124 17.16 16.37 -14.19
CA LYS A 124 17.34 17.82 -14.06
C LYS A 124 16.02 18.49 -13.71
N PRO A 125 15.98 19.31 -12.65
CA PRO A 125 14.74 20.01 -12.27
C PRO A 125 14.33 20.98 -13.37
N ASP A 126 13.11 20.84 -13.87
CA ASP A 126 12.45 21.82 -14.71
C ASP A 126 11.30 22.45 -13.90
N TRP A 127 11.49 23.67 -13.42
CA TRP A 127 10.52 24.36 -12.59
C TRP A 127 9.21 24.66 -13.32
N THR A 128 9.24 24.81 -14.63
CA THR A 128 8.06 25.07 -15.44
C THR A 128 7.17 23.84 -15.48
N LEU A 129 7.76 22.68 -15.77
CA LEU A 129 7.06 21.41 -15.74
C LEU A 129 6.63 21.03 -14.32
N PHE A 130 7.48 21.28 -13.32
CA PHE A 130 7.13 20.99 -11.93
C PHE A 130 5.88 21.77 -11.48
N VAL A 131 5.78 23.07 -11.80
CA VAL A 131 4.61 23.87 -11.44
C VAL A 131 3.37 23.42 -12.23
N ALA A 132 3.52 23.12 -13.52
CA ALA A 132 2.42 22.68 -14.38
C ALA A 132 1.80 21.35 -13.90
N PHE A 133 2.63 20.43 -13.41
CA PHE A 133 2.22 19.10 -12.95
C PHE A 133 2.35 18.89 -11.44
N ALA A 134 2.42 19.97 -10.64
CA ALA A 134 2.68 19.89 -9.21
C ALA A 134 1.69 19.00 -8.45
N ALA A 135 0.41 19.06 -8.75
CA ALA A 135 -0.61 18.24 -8.11
C ALA A 135 -0.37 16.76 -8.38
N LEU A 136 -0.10 16.39 -9.64
CA LEU A 136 0.19 15.02 -10.04
C LEU A 136 1.51 14.51 -9.41
N ALA A 137 2.55 15.34 -9.41
CA ALA A 137 3.84 14.98 -8.83
C ALA A 137 3.76 14.77 -7.31
N LEU A 138 3.01 15.63 -6.60
CA LEU A 138 2.78 15.49 -5.16
C LEU A 138 1.94 14.27 -4.83
N SER A 139 0.92 13.97 -5.63
CA SER A 139 0.12 12.75 -5.52
C SER A 139 0.97 11.49 -5.68
N ALA A 140 1.74 11.41 -6.77
CA ALA A 140 2.63 10.30 -7.03
C ALA A 140 3.68 10.12 -5.90
N TYR A 141 4.25 11.24 -5.41
CA TYR A 141 5.17 11.22 -4.27
C TYR A 141 4.50 10.69 -3.00
N GLY A 142 3.28 11.13 -2.71
CA GLY A 142 2.52 10.69 -1.53
C GLY A 142 2.23 9.19 -1.53
N TYR A 143 2.03 8.61 -2.72
CA TYR A 143 1.74 7.18 -2.87
C TYR A 143 2.96 6.27 -3.00
N THR A 144 4.09 6.79 -3.44
CA THR A 144 5.32 5.99 -3.59
C THR A 144 6.12 5.84 -2.30
N GLY A 145 5.80 6.63 -1.27
CA GLY A 145 6.47 6.62 0.02
C GLY A 145 5.69 5.90 1.13
N THR A 146 6.30 5.83 2.30
CA THR A 146 5.66 5.31 3.51
C THR A 146 4.77 6.38 4.13
N SER A 147 3.48 6.11 4.24
CA SER A 147 2.52 7.02 4.86
C SER A 147 2.65 7.06 6.39
N SER A 148 2.08 8.10 7.02
CA SER A 148 1.97 8.16 8.49
C SER A 148 1.17 6.98 9.06
N GLY A 149 0.20 6.47 8.30
CA GLY A 149 -0.58 5.27 8.63
C GLY A 149 0.30 4.03 8.69
N ASP A 150 1.20 3.84 7.72
CA ASP A 150 2.12 2.71 7.68
C ASP A 150 3.12 2.74 8.83
N ILE A 151 3.68 3.92 9.15
CA ILE A 151 4.59 4.11 10.29
C ILE A 151 3.89 3.73 11.60
N SER A 152 2.63 4.15 11.79
CA SER A 152 1.85 3.78 12.97
C SER A 152 1.55 2.28 13.00
N ALA A 153 1.09 1.70 11.88
CA ALA A 153 0.78 0.29 11.76
C ALA A 153 1.99 -0.62 11.95
N TYR A 154 3.18 -0.20 11.52
CA TYR A 154 4.42 -0.96 11.67
C TYR A 154 4.71 -1.32 13.13
N THR A 155 4.46 -0.41 14.06
CA THR A 155 4.64 -0.69 15.49
C THR A 155 3.71 -1.78 16.01
N TYR A 156 2.48 -1.86 15.49
CA TYR A 156 1.53 -2.92 15.84
C TYR A 156 1.95 -4.27 15.25
N TRP A 157 2.48 -4.28 14.02
CA TRP A 157 3.06 -5.48 13.43
C TRP A 157 4.24 -6.02 14.24
N CYS A 158 5.12 -5.15 14.74
CA CYS A 158 6.22 -5.53 15.63
C CYS A 158 5.70 -6.17 16.93
N ILE A 159 4.61 -5.64 17.49
CA ILE A 159 3.97 -6.21 18.69
C ILE A 159 3.38 -7.59 18.38
N GLU A 160 2.68 -7.75 17.27
CA GLU A 160 2.10 -9.04 16.86
C GLU A 160 3.15 -10.10 16.53
N LYS A 161 4.28 -9.70 15.96
CA LYS A 161 5.45 -10.58 15.74
C LYS A 161 6.19 -10.95 17.03
N GLY A 162 5.81 -10.35 18.18
CA GLY A 162 6.34 -10.67 19.49
C GLY A 162 7.70 -10.02 19.79
N TYR A 163 8.14 -9.04 19.04
CA TYR A 163 9.43 -8.37 19.27
C TYR A 163 9.61 -7.87 20.71
N PRO A 164 8.60 -7.22 21.36
CA PRO A 164 8.72 -6.82 22.76
C PRO A 164 8.92 -8.00 23.72
N THR A 165 8.36 -9.16 23.42
CA THR A 165 8.46 -10.37 24.24
C THR A 165 9.92 -10.87 24.32
N TYR A 166 10.65 -10.78 23.21
CA TYR A 166 12.06 -11.16 23.15
C TYR A 166 13.00 -10.20 23.90
N ILE A 167 12.57 -8.95 24.12
CA ILE A 167 13.33 -7.98 24.92
C ILE A 167 13.16 -8.27 26.39
N GLY A 168 11.99 -8.72 26.83
CA GLY A 168 11.61 -8.92 28.21
C GLY A 168 10.98 -7.69 28.85
N GLY A 169 10.12 -7.92 29.85
CA GLY A 169 9.39 -6.85 30.55
C GLY A 169 10.17 -6.19 31.67
N ASP A 170 11.13 -6.89 32.26
CA ASP A 170 11.93 -6.41 33.36
C ASP A 170 13.11 -5.57 32.86
N ARG A 171 13.06 -4.26 33.12
CA ARG A 171 14.10 -3.31 32.71
C ARG A 171 15.33 -3.31 33.60
N ASP A 172 15.21 -3.85 34.80
CA ASP A 172 16.29 -3.95 35.78
C ASP A 172 17.16 -5.19 35.55
N ASP A 173 16.74 -6.07 34.64
CA ASP A 173 17.55 -7.22 34.20
C ASP A 173 18.80 -6.75 33.44
N ALA A 174 19.97 -7.23 33.90
CA ALA A 174 21.29 -6.83 33.41
C ALA A 174 21.47 -6.98 31.87
N GLY A 175 20.72 -7.88 31.23
CA GLY A 175 20.75 -8.11 29.77
C GLY A 175 19.72 -7.31 28.98
N TRP A 176 18.79 -6.62 29.64
CA TRP A 176 17.65 -5.96 28.96
C TRP A 176 18.10 -4.91 27.95
N GLU A 177 19.02 -4.03 28.35
CA GLU A 177 19.52 -2.95 27.48
C GLU A 177 20.20 -3.49 26.21
N GLN A 178 20.99 -4.56 26.36
CA GLN A 178 21.67 -5.20 25.23
C GLN A 178 20.66 -5.83 24.24
N ARG A 179 19.63 -6.53 24.75
CA ARG A 179 18.56 -7.07 23.94
C ARG A 179 17.76 -5.96 23.23
N ALA A 180 17.44 -4.88 23.95
CA ALA A 180 16.74 -3.73 23.39
C ALA A 180 17.53 -3.06 22.27
N LYS A 181 18.83 -2.83 22.44
CA LYS A 181 19.73 -2.31 21.39
C LYS A 181 19.83 -3.25 20.20
N GLY A 182 19.88 -4.56 20.44
CA GLY A 182 19.87 -5.59 19.39
C GLY A 182 18.60 -5.50 18.54
N TRP A 183 17.44 -5.42 19.15
CA TRP A 183 16.17 -5.28 18.44
C TRP A 183 16.00 -3.94 17.71
N ILE A 184 16.51 -2.85 18.24
CA ILE A 184 16.57 -1.56 17.51
C ILE A 184 17.42 -1.71 16.24
N LYS A 185 18.53 -2.43 16.29
CA LYS A 185 19.36 -2.71 15.12
C LYS A 185 18.60 -3.56 14.07
N VAL A 186 17.82 -4.55 14.51
CA VAL A 186 16.93 -5.34 13.61
C VAL A 186 15.95 -4.42 12.92
N LEU A 187 15.28 -3.51 13.66
CA LEU A 187 14.34 -2.55 13.07
C LEU A 187 15.01 -1.62 12.03
N HIS A 188 16.21 -1.13 12.32
CA HIS A 188 16.96 -0.32 11.34
C HIS A 188 17.29 -1.11 10.08
N ASN A 189 17.72 -2.36 10.21
CA ASN A 189 18.01 -3.21 9.05
C ASN A 189 16.75 -3.49 8.22
N ASP A 190 15.62 -3.72 8.88
CA ASP A 190 14.32 -3.94 8.24
C ASP A 190 13.88 -2.70 7.41
N VAL A 191 14.03 -1.50 7.99
CA VAL A 191 13.73 -0.23 7.30
C VAL A 191 14.64 -0.03 6.08
N TRP A 192 15.95 -0.27 6.20
CA TRP A 192 16.88 -0.15 5.08
C TRP A 192 16.57 -1.17 3.97
N LEU A 193 16.28 -2.41 4.35
CA LEU A 193 15.91 -3.45 3.39
C LEU A 193 14.60 -3.08 2.67
N ALA A 194 13.60 -2.62 3.41
CA ALA A 194 12.34 -2.17 2.83
C ALA A 194 12.54 -1.00 1.86
N LEU A 195 13.37 0.00 2.20
CA LEU A 195 13.70 1.12 1.33
C LEU A 195 14.34 0.65 0.02
N ILE A 196 15.32 -0.26 0.10
CA ILE A 196 15.99 -0.80 -1.09
C ILE A 196 14.98 -1.54 -1.98
N ILE A 197 14.16 -2.42 -1.40
CA ILE A 197 13.16 -3.20 -2.15
C ILE A 197 12.15 -2.28 -2.83
N VAL A 198 11.58 -1.31 -2.10
CA VAL A 198 10.60 -0.37 -2.67
C VAL A 198 11.22 0.45 -3.80
N THR A 199 12.43 0.96 -3.59
CA THR A 199 13.14 1.75 -4.61
C THR A 199 13.41 0.92 -5.87
N CYS A 200 13.93 -0.31 -5.69
CA CYS A 200 14.19 -1.23 -6.81
C CYS A 200 12.91 -1.69 -7.52
N ALA A 201 11.77 -1.70 -6.84
CA ALA A 201 10.48 -2.02 -7.46
C ALA A 201 9.88 -0.81 -8.19
N THR A 202 10.03 0.39 -7.66
CA THR A 202 9.37 1.60 -8.18
C THR A 202 10.08 2.22 -9.38
N ILE A 203 11.40 2.33 -9.33
CA ILE A 203 12.20 2.95 -10.42
C ILE A 203 11.93 2.30 -11.78
N PRO A 204 11.86 0.96 -11.91
CA PRO A 204 11.55 0.30 -13.18
C PRO A 204 10.26 0.78 -13.83
N TYR A 205 9.20 0.99 -13.05
CA TYR A 205 7.93 1.49 -13.57
C TYR A 205 8.04 2.90 -14.14
N TYR A 206 8.80 3.79 -13.50
CA TYR A 206 9.06 5.13 -14.05
C TYR A 206 9.81 5.08 -15.37
N ILE A 207 10.84 4.23 -15.44
CA ILE A 207 11.64 4.07 -16.67
C ILE A 207 10.78 3.48 -17.80
N LEU A 208 9.97 2.47 -17.50
CA LEU A 208 9.08 1.83 -18.48
C LEU A 208 7.95 2.78 -18.91
N GLY A 209 7.38 3.54 -17.97
CA GLY A 209 6.36 4.55 -18.27
C GLY A 209 6.91 5.63 -19.20
N ALA A 210 8.09 6.16 -18.91
CA ALA A 210 8.74 7.17 -19.74
C ALA A 210 9.23 6.59 -21.09
N GLY A 211 9.77 5.39 -21.11
CA GLY A 211 10.28 4.75 -22.32
C GLY A 211 9.17 4.23 -23.25
N VAL A 212 8.15 3.55 -22.71
CA VAL A 212 7.13 2.91 -23.53
C VAL A 212 5.90 3.83 -23.69
N LEU A 213 5.21 4.15 -22.59
CA LEU A 213 3.91 4.85 -22.68
C LEU A 213 4.05 6.27 -23.23
N ASN A 214 5.06 7.01 -22.79
CA ASN A 214 5.28 8.37 -23.27
C ASN A 214 5.68 8.39 -24.76
N GLN A 215 6.51 7.46 -25.24
CA GLN A 215 6.88 7.36 -26.65
C GLN A 215 5.68 6.93 -27.52
N MET A 216 4.77 6.10 -26.99
CA MET A 216 3.52 5.74 -27.67
C MET A 216 2.47 6.88 -27.64
N GLY A 217 2.73 7.95 -26.88
CA GLY A 217 1.75 9.04 -26.69
C GLY A 217 0.50 8.62 -25.92
N ILE A 218 0.57 7.55 -25.13
CA ILE A 218 -0.57 7.02 -24.39
C ILE A 218 -0.68 7.74 -23.06
N VAL A 219 -1.78 8.50 -22.91
CA VAL A 219 -2.19 9.13 -21.63
C VAL A 219 -3.57 8.55 -21.29
N PRO A 220 -3.67 7.62 -20.35
CA PRO A 220 -4.96 6.99 -20.02
C PRO A 220 -5.89 8.00 -19.36
N GLU A 221 -7.13 8.12 -19.85
CA GLU A 221 -8.14 9.05 -19.32
C GLU A 221 -9.18 8.36 -18.42
N GLY A 222 -9.20 7.04 -18.37
CA GLY A 222 -10.20 6.26 -17.65
C GLY A 222 -9.64 4.99 -16.99
N ASN A 223 -10.49 4.30 -16.24
CA ASN A 223 -10.12 3.08 -15.51
C ASN A 223 -9.67 1.95 -16.44
N ASP A 224 -10.49 1.64 -17.46
CA ASP A 224 -10.25 0.52 -18.38
C ASP A 224 -9.02 0.79 -19.25
N GLU A 225 -8.86 2.05 -19.67
CA GLU A 225 -7.71 2.50 -20.42
C GLU A 225 -6.42 2.43 -19.61
N THR A 226 -6.47 2.74 -18.30
CA THR A 226 -5.29 2.70 -17.42
C THR A 226 -4.70 1.30 -17.34
N ILE A 227 -5.52 0.27 -17.11
CA ILE A 227 -5.04 -1.11 -17.02
C ILE A 227 -4.53 -1.59 -18.39
N SER A 228 -5.26 -1.29 -19.45
CA SER A 228 -4.86 -1.62 -20.81
C SER A 228 -3.55 -0.90 -21.20
N ALA A 229 -3.44 0.41 -20.93
CA ALA A 229 -2.24 1.18 -21.20
C ALA A 229 -1.01 0.60 -20.48
N LEU A 230 -1.13 0.30 -19.19
CA LEU A 230 -0.06 -0.31 -18.41
C LEU A 230 0.34 -1.69 -18.94
N SER A 231 -0.58 -2.46 -19.54
CA SER A 231 -0.26 -3.74 -20.15
C SER A 231 0.72 -3.59 -21.34
N ASN A 232 0.67 -2.44 -22.04
CA ASN A 232 1.58 -2.17 -23.16
C ASN A 232 3.05 -2.15 -22.74
N ILE A 233 3.34 -1.77 -21.49
CA ILE A 233 4.70 -1.83 -20.94
C ILE A 233 5.28 -3.24 -21.09
N PHE A 234 4.48 -4.26 -20.84
CA PHE A 234 4.89 -5.67 -20.91
C PHE A 234 4.82 -6.22 -22.32
N THR A 235 3.75 -5.92 -23.05
CA THR A 235 3.52 -6.48 -24.39
C THR A 235 4.50 -5.92 -25.43
N GLN A 236 4.85 -4.65 -25.34
CA GLN A 236 5.83 -4.01 -26.25
C GLN A 236 7.28 -4.46 -25.97
N THR A 237 7.56 -4.91 -24.75
CA THR A 237 8.92 -5.35 -24.38
C THR A 237 9.12 -6.85 -24.48
N LEU A 238 8.14 -7.67 -24.13
CA LEU A 238 8.22 -9.14 -24.08
C LEU A 238 7.34 -9.86 -25.09
N GLY A 239 6.50 -9.12 -25.82
CA GLY A 239 5.55 -9.67 -26.79
C GLY A 239 4.14 -9.89 -26.19
N GLN A 240 3.17 -10.17 -27.08
CA GLN A 240 1.73 -10.21 -26.75
C GLN A 240 1.36 -11.17 -25.62
N TRP A 241 2.06 -12.27 -25.46
CA TRP A 241 1.82 -13.24 -24.39
C TRP A 241 2.01 -12.65 -22.98
N ALA A 242 2.83 -11.59 -22.87
CA ALA A 242 3.14 -10.95 -21.59
C ALA A 242 1.94 -10.20 -20.99
N VAL A 243 0.86 -9.98 -21.75
CA VAL A 243 -0.40 -9.44 -21.23
C VAL A 243 -0.96 -10.30 -20.09
N TRP A 244 -0.79 -11.61 -20.16
CA TRP A 244 -1.22 -12.52 -19.10
C TRP A 244 -0.38 -12.37 -17.81
N ILE A 245 0.94 -12.24 -17.95
CA ILE A 245 1.82 -11.98 -16.80
C ILE A 245 1.42 -10.67 -16.13
N PHE A 246 1.23 -9.60 -16.93
CA PHE A 246 0.82 -8.31 -16.41
C PHE A 246 -0.52 -8.41 -15.69
N SER A 247 -1.55 -8.97 -16.31
CA SER A 247 -2.91 -8.99 -15.77
C SER A 247 -3.00 -9.78 -14.47
N ILE A 248 -2.38 -10.97 -14.41
CA ILE A 248 -2.31 -11.78 -13.18
C ILE A 248 -1.52 -11.05 -12.10
N GLY A 249 -0.36 -10.48 -12.46
CA GLY A 249 0.50 -9.75 -11.54
C GLY A 249 -0.16 -8.50 -10.99
N ALA A 250 -0.80 -7.69 -11.83
CA ALA A 250 -1.52 -6.49 -11.43
C ALA A 250 -2.66 -6.83 -10.44
N PHE A 251 -3.47 -7.85 -10.75
CA PHE A 251 -4.50 -8.32 -9.84
C PHE A 251 -3.94 -8.76 -8.49
N ILE A 252 -2.90 -9.58 -8.47
CA ILE A 252 -2.29 -10.11 -7.24
C ILE A 252 -1.72 -8.97 -6.39
N ILE A 253 -0.99 -8.02 -6.99
CA ILE A 253 -0.42 -6.89 -6.28
C ILE A 253 -1.53 -6.03 -5.65
N LEU A 254 -2.53 -5.64 -6.42
CA LEU A 254 -3.62 -4.81 -5.93
C LEU A 254 -4.44 -5.55 -4.86
N PHE A 255 -4.74 -6.83 -5.06
CA PHE A 255 -5.46 -7.65 -4.08
C PHE A 255 -4.67 -7.83 -2.78
N SER A 256 -3.35 -8.07 -2.85
CA SER A 256 -2.50 -8.14 -1.67
C SER A 256 -2.42 -6.80 -0.93
N THR A 257 -2.41 -5.69 -1.68
CA THR A 257 -2.38 -4.34 -1.12
C THR A 257 -3.67 -4.01 -0.38
N VAL A 258 -4.84 -4.37 -0.91
CA VAL A 258 -6.11 -4.14 -0.18
C VAL A 258 -6.18 -4.98 1.09
N LEU A 259 -5.71 -6.22 1.08
CA LEU A 259 -5.68 -7.06 2.28
C LEU A 259 -4.74 -6.51 3.35
N SER A 260 -3.51 -6.15 2.96
CA SER A 260 -2.51 -5.63 3.90
C SER A 260 -2.90 -4.24 4.42
N GLY A 261 -3.34 -3.34 3.55
CA GLY A 261 -3.74 -1.98 3.90
C GLY A 261 -4.96 -1.95 4.81
N ALA A 262 -6.03 -2.69 4.47
CA ALA A 262 -7.18 -2.82 5.34
C ALA A 262 -6.81 -3.49 6.67
N GLY A 263 -6.00 -4.56 6.63
CA GLY A 263 -5.50 -5.24 7.81
C GLY A 263 -4.69 -4.34 8.73
N ALA A 264 -3.81 -3.51 8.18
CA ALA A 264 -3.01 -2.54 8.93
C ALA A 264 -3.88 -1.47 9.59
N GLY A 265 -4.85 -0.90 8.85
CA GLY A 265 -5.71 0.19 9.30
C GLY A 265 -6.58 -0.14 10.51
N GLY A 266 -6.95 -1.41 10.71
CA GLY A 266 -7.80 -1.80 11.84
C GLY A 266 -7.09 -1.83 13.20
N ARG A 267 -5.79 -1.97 13.23
CA ARG A 267 -5.00 -2.17 14.46
C ARG A 267 -4.90 -0.92 15.35
N PRO A 268 -4.69 0.28 14.79
CA PRO A 268 -4.63 1.52 15.56
C PRO A 268 -5.98 1.97 16.14
N ILE A 269 -7.11 1.57 15.56
CA ILE A 269 -8.44 2.07 15.91
C ILE A 269 -8.77 1.96 17.41
N PRO A 270 -8.57 0.81 18.09
CA PRO A 270 -8.82 0.76 19.52
C PRO A 270 -7.98 1.73 20.34
N ASP A 271 -6.75 2.01 19.91
CA ASP A 271 -5.87 2.92 20.64
C ASP A 271 -6.33 4.37 20.49
N TYR A 272 -6.85 4.78 19.32
CA TYR A 272 -7.53 6.07 19.19
C TYR A 272 -8.70 6.19 20.18
N LEU A 273 -9.55 5.16 20.28
CA LEU A 273 -10.68 5.16 21.21
C LEU A 273 -10.23 5.17 22.68
N ILE A 274 -9.11 4.52 23.01
CA ILE A 274 -8.51 4.54 24.35
C ILE A 274 -8.00 5.94 24.69
N GLU A 275 -7.25 6.57 23.79
CA GLU A 275 -6.72 7.91 24.02
C GLU A 275 -7.83 8.97 24.09
N MET A 276 -8.95 8.75 23.37
CA MET A 276 -10.19 9.53 23.48
C MET A 276 -10.99 9.23 24.75
N LYS A 277 -10.56 8.29 25.60
CA LYS A 277 -11.25 7.83 26.82
C LYS A 277 -12.65 7.24 26.58
N LEU A 278 -12.91 6.74 25.38
CA LEU A 278 -14.17 6.10 25.02
C LEU A 278 -14.23 4.62 25.45
N ILE A 279 -13.07 3.98 25.56
CA ILE A 279 -12.94 2.59 26.01
C ILE A 279 -11.81 2.44 27.02
N GLU A 280 -11.93 1.46 27.91
CA GLU A 280 -10.88 1.14 28.86
C GLU A 280 -9.77 0.27 28.24
N ARG A 281 -8.54 0.59 28.55
CA ARG A 281 -7.36 -0.14 28.05
C ARG A 281 -7.30 -1.59 28.54
N SER A 282 -7.83 -1.87 29.71
CA SER A 282 -7.89 -3.20 30.33
C SER A 282 -8.77 -4.18 29.54
N ASN A 283 -9.72 -3.68 28.74
CA ASN A 283 -10.71 -4.50 28.06
C ASN A 283 -10.16 -5.07 26.73
N LEU A 284 -9.30 -6.08 26.82
CA LEU A 284 -8.70 -6.74 25.66
C LEU A 284 -9.75 -7.44 24.76
N ALA A 285 -10.85 -7.91 25.34
CA ALA A 285 -11.92 -8.56 24.59
C ALA A 285 -12.63 -7.56 23.67
N LEU A 286 -12.94 -6.36 24.20
CA LEU A 286 -13.54 -5.28 23.43
C LEU A 286 -12.59 -4.79 22.33
N ARG A 287 -11.29 -4.64 22.64
CA ARG A 287 -10.26 -4.29 21.65
C ARG A 287 -10.26 -5.25 20.46
N LYS A 288 -10.21 -6.57 20.70
CA LYS A 288 -10.26 -7.58 19.64
C LYS A 288 -11.56 -7.53 18.84
N ARG A 289 -12.69 -7.27 19.50
CA ARG A 289 -13.99 -7.15 18.84
C ARG A 289 -14.04 -5.95 17.91
N ILE A 290 -13.55 -4.79 18.35
CA ILE A 290 -13.48 -3.56 17.54
C ILE A 290 -12.62 -3.78 16.30
N ILE A 291 -11.43 -4.35 16.45
CA ILE A 291 -10.56 -4.66 15.30
C ILE A 291 -11.29 -5.55 14.30
N ARG A 292 -11.91 -6.64 14.77
CA ARG A 292 -12.64 -7.57 13.89
C ARG A 292 -13.80 -6.91 13.15
N TRP A 293 -14.59 -6.13 13.85
CA TRP A 293 -15.69 -5.38 13.24
C TRP A 293 -15.19 -4.37 12.21
N TYR A 294 -14.18 -3.61 12.55
CA TYR A 294 -13.59 -2.64 11.65
C TYR A 294 -13.05 -3.31 10.38
N LEU A 295 -12.31 -4.39 10.53
CA LEU A 295 -11.75 -5.15 9.41
C LEU A 295 -12.82 -5.77 8.51
N GLY A 296 -13.97 -6.16 9.06
CA GLY A 296 -15.09 -6.66 8.27
C GLY A 296 -15.86 -5.56 7.54
N VAL A 297 -15.95 -4.36 8.11
CA VAL A 297 -16.75 -3.26 7.56
C VAL A 297 -15.93 -2.37 6.61
N LEU A 298 -14.64 -2.17 6.86
CA LEU A 298 -13.79 -1.28 6.08
C LEU A 298 -13.76 -1.58 4.58
N PRO A 299 -13.63 -2.84 4.11
CA PRO A 299 -13.69 -3.15 2.69
C PRO A 299 -15.01 -2.75 2.04
N LEU A 300 -16.12 -2.90 2.77
CA LEU A 300 -17.44 -2.53 2.27
C LEU A 300 -17.60 -1.01 2.17
N ILE A 301 -17.05 -0.26 3.14
CA ILE A 301 -17.02 1.22 3.08
C ILE A 301 -16.16 1.67 1.89
N ALA A 302 -15.00 1.07 1.71
CA ALA A 302 -14.11 1.36 0.57
C ALA A 302 -14.81 1.11 -0.78
N PHE A 303 -15.54 0.02 -0.88
CA PHE A 303 -16.37 -0.27 -2.06
C PHE A 303 -17.49 0.76 -2.26
N LEU A 304 -18.19 1.15 -1.20
CA LEU A 304 -19.21 2.21 -1.28
C LEU A 304 -18.61 3.54 -1.77
N ILE A 305 -17.44 3.92 -1.29
CA ILE A 305 -16.74 5.12 -1.79
C ILE A 305 -16.46 4.99 -3.28
N TYR A 306 -15.98 3.84 -3.73
CA TYR A 306 -15.73 3.58 -5.14
C TYR A 306 -17.01 3.62 -5.99
N LEU A 307 -18.15 3.19 -5.46
CA LEU A 307 -19.44 3.30 -6.15
C LEU A 307 -19.86 4.77 -6.41
N PHE A 308 -19.56 5.67 -5.47
CA PHE A 308 -19.86 7.11 -5.65
C PHE A 308 -18.88 7.80 -6.60
N VAL A 309 -17.63 7.35 -6.64
CA VAL A 309 -16.58 7.87 -7.51
C VAL A 309 -15.92 6.70 -8.22
N PRO A 310 -16.54 6.17 -9.31
CA PRO A 310 -16.06 4.96 -9.97
C PRO A 310 -14.85 5.24 -10.87
N ASN A 311 -13.86 5.95 -10.32
CA ASN A 311 -12.57 6.20 -10.95
C ASN A 311 -11.48 5.96 -9.91
N PHE A 312 -10.80 4.82 -10.05
CA PHE A 312 -9.78 4.42 -9.08
C PHE A 312 -8.56 5.34 -9.09
N VAL A 313 -8.23 5.91 -10.24
CA VAL A 313 -7.09 6.85 -10.38
C VAL A 313 -7.36 8.12 -9.57
N ILE A 314 -8.57 8.70 -9.70
CA ILE A 314 -8.95 9.91 -8.94
C ILE A 314 -8.96 9.64 -7.42
N LEU A 315 -9.42 8.45 -6.99
CA LEU A 315 -9.46 8.11 -5.57
C LEU A 315 -8.07 7.86 -4.97
N ILE A 316 -7.11 7.46 -5.81
CA ILE A 316 -5.73 7.25 -5.39
C ILE A 316 -4.96 8.58 -5.38
N MET A 317 -5.21 9.48 -6.30
CA MET A 317 -4.57 10.80 -6.36
C MET A 317 -5.05 11.75 -5.26
#